data_db5eab8156673b4e640bfa74035ada32
#
_entry.id   db5eab8156673b4e640bfa74035ada32
#
_cell.length_a   1.000
_cell.length_b   1.000
_cell.length_c   1.000
_cell.angle_alpha   90.00
_cell.angle_beta   90.00
_cell.angle_gamma   90.00
#
_symmetry.space_group_name_H-M   'P 1'
#
loop_
_entity.id
_entity.type
_entity.pdbx_description
1 polymer ?
#
loop_
_entity_poly.entity_id
_entity_poly.type
_entity_poly.pdbx_seq_one_letter_code
_entity_poly.pdbx_strand_id
1 'polypeptide(L)'
;MRFVLISLLFNVYWFSAAIGPPSLQWLMGAMLLAAIAYDRTVIAGILTLAPVGIIGDSVMLYTQWLAVDTSSLIMPSWLILLWLGFCAFAWLMRELVLARPIWLITCIGSVGGASSYLAGERLGALSFPQSFWITGVVLLGVWAIYSVLFVVLMRWLQHKVEARMAATRGQQ
;
A
#
# COMPACT_ATOMS: atom_id res chain seq x y z
N MET A 1 -1.17 15.08 -15.60
CA MET A 1 0.24 15.05 -15.22
C MET A 1 0.46 14.63 -13.75
N ARG A 2 -0.28 15.19 -12.75
CA ARG A 2 -0.12 14.86 -11.31
C ARG A 2 -0.13 13.35 -11.03
N PHE A 3 -1.12 12.61 -11.49
CA PHE A 3 -1.26 11.17 -11.21
C PHE A 3 -0.14 10.33 -11.83
N VAL A 4 0.34 10.71 -13.02
CA VAL A 4 1.48 10.03 -13.65
C VAL A 4 2.75 10.21 -12.82
N LEU A 5 3.01 11.44 -12.34
CA LEU A 5 4.16 11.71 -11.49
C LEU A 5 4.09 10.92 -10.18
N ILE A 6 2.93 10.90 -9.52
CA ILE A 6 2.72 10.13 -8.28
C ILE A 6 2.98 8.64 -8.53
N SER A 7 2.51 8.09 -9.66
CA SER A 7 2.74 6.69 -10.02
C SER A 7 4.22 6.39 -10.28
N LEU A 8 4.94 7.28 -10.97
CA LEU A 8 6.38 7.12 -11.20
C LEU A 8 7.18 7.17 -9.89
N LEU A 9 6.86 8.13 -9.01
CA LEU A 9 7.47 8.21 -7.69
C LEU A 9 7.21 6.97 -6.85
N PHE A 10 5.97 6.41 -6.91
CA PHE A 10 5.67 5.17 -6.22
C PHE A 10 6.46 3.98 -6.78
N ASN A 11 6.71 3.91 -8.08
CA ASN A 11 7.59 2.87 -8.63
C ASN A 11 9.03 2.99 -8.08
N VAL A 12 9.59 4.21 -8.00
CA VAL A 12 10.91 4.42 -7.37
C VAL A 12 10.88 3.96 -5.91
N TYR A 13 9.83 4.30 -5.17
CA TYR A 13 9.62 3.88 -3.79
C TYR A 13 9.58 2.35 -3.66
N TRP A 14 8.79 1.69 -4.52
CA TRP A 14 8.63 0.24 -4.53
C TRP A 14 9.95 -0.48 -4.84
N PHE A 15 10.67 -0.03 -5.87
CA PHE A 15 11.98 -0.60 -6.20
C PHE A 15 13.01 -0.38 -5.08
N SER A 16 12.96 0.76 -4.39
CA SER A 16 13.82 1.00 -3.22
C SER A 16 13.56 0.00 -2.09
N ALA A 17 12.30 -0.44 -1.93
CA ALA A 17 11.94 -1.46 -0.96
C ALA A 17 12.36 -2.87 -1.41
N ALA A 18 12.09 -3.22 -2.68
CA ALA A 18 12.21 -4.59 -3.18
C ALA A 18 13.66 -5.03 -3.44
N ILE A 19 14.51 -4.13 -3.94
CA ILE A 19 15.90 -4.45 -4.31
C ILE A 19 16.93 -3.50 -3.73
N GLY A 20 16.49 -2.49 -3.01
CA GLY A 20 17.39 -1.49 -2.45
C GLY A 20 18.15 -2.01 -1.24
N PRO A 21 19.41 -1.56 -1.04
CA PRO A 21 20.11 -1.82 0.21
C PRO A 21 19.39 -1.16 1.39
N PRO A 22 19.61 -1.61 2.63
CA PRO A 22 18.96 -1.03 3.83
C PRO A 22 19.11 0.49 3.95
N SER A 23 20.17 1.06 3.37
CA SER A 23 20.38 2.51 3.32
C SER A 23 19.31 3.26 2.50
N LEU A 24 18.62 2.63 1.55
CA LEU A 24 17.55 3.28 0.79
C LEU A 24 16.24 3.43 1.60
N GLN A 25 16.14 2.84 2.78
CA GLN A 25 15.01 3.11 3.68
C GLN A 25 14.94 4.59 4.09
N TRP A 26 16.07 5.30 4.13
CA TRP A 26 16.08 6.75 4.32
C TRP A 26 15.41 7.51 3.18
N LEU A 27 15.65 7.08 1.93
CA LEU A 27 14.97 7.63 0.76
C LEU A 27 13.46 7.40 0.86
N MET A 28 13.05 6.18 1.23
CA MET A 28 11.63 5.86 1.45
C MET A 28 11.02 6.77 2.52
N GLY A 29 11.70 6.95 3.65
CA GLY A 29 11.28 7.89 4.70
C GLY A 29 11.15 9.32 4.20
N ALA A 30 12.13 9.82 3.45
CA ALA A 30 12.10 11.16 2.87
C ALA A 30 10.94 11.34 1.88
N MET A 31 10.69 10.36 1.01
CA MET A 31 9.56 10.39 0.07
C MET A 31 8.21 10.36 0.80
N LEU A 32 8.10 9.60 1.89
CA LEU A 32 6.91 9.58 2.73
C LEU A 32 6.66 10.94 3.39
N LEU A 33 7.70 11.56 3.95
CA LEU A 33 7.62 12.91 4.52
C LEU A 33 7.23 13.94 3.45
N ALA A 34 7.77 13.83 2.23
CA ALA A 34 7.39 14.70 1.12
C ALA A 34 5.92 14.54 0.73
N ALA A 35 5.39 13.30 0.73
CA ALA A 35 3.97 13.04 0.48
C ALA A 35 3.08 13.68 1.56
N ILE A 36 3.47 13.60 2.83
CA ILE A 36 2.78 14.23 3.97
C ILE A 36 2.86 15.76 3.89
N ALA A 37 4.00 16.31 3.50
CA ALA A 37 4.16 17.75 3.31
C ALA A 37 3.31 18.28 2.16
N TYR A 38 3.16 17.49 1.09
CA TYR A 38 2.32 17.83 -0.06
C TYR A 38 0.82 17.82 0.27
N ASP A 39 0.36 16.82 1.02
CA ASP A 39 -1.04 16.71 1.48
C ASP A 39 -1.07 16.13 2.90
N ARG A 40 -1.32 16.96 3.89
CA ARG A 40 -1.35 16.54 5.30
C ARG A 40 -2.42 15.48 5.59
N THR A 41 -3.45 15.37 4.77
CA THR A 41 -4.48 14.33 4.92
C THR A 41 -3.95 12.93 4.61
N VAL A 42 -2.77 12.82 3.99
CA VAL A 42 -2.06 11.54 3.79
C VAL A 42 -1.83 10.81 5.11
N ILE A 43 -1.57 11.53 6.21
CA ILE A 43 -1.42 10.92 7.54
C ILE A 43 -2.68 10.12 7.91
N ALA A 44 -3.85 10.73 7.73
CA ALA A 44 -5.12 10.05 8.02
C ALA A 44 -5.35 8.85 7.08
N GLY A 45 -4.98 8.98 5.80
CA GLY A 45 -4.99 7.87 4.85
C GLY A 45 -4.10 6.70 5.29
N ILE A 46 -2.85 7.00 5.67
CA ILE A 46 -1.90 5.98 6.16
C ILE A 46 -2.45 5.29 7.42
N LEU A 47 -2.85 6.05 8.44
CA LEU A 47 -3.34 5.51 9.70
C LEU A 47 -4.60 4.64 9.53
N THR A 48 -5.39 4.91 8.50
CA THR A 48 -6.62 4.15 8.22
C THR A 48 -6.36 2.91 7.38
N LEU A 49 -5.48 2.99 6.38
CA LEU A 49 -5.30 1.94 5.38
C LEU A 49 -4.14 0.99 5.73
N ALA A 50 -3.02 1.50 6.26
CA ALA A 50 -1.83 0.68 6.48
C ALA A 50 -2.04 -0.49 7.46
N PRO A 51 -2.85 -0.38 8.53
CA PRO A 51 -3.12 -1.51 9.40
C PRO A 51 -3.68 -2.73 8.66
N VAL A 52 -4.51 -2.54 7.63
CA VAL A 52 -5.09 -3.65 6.85
C VAL A 52 -4.00 -4.47 6.18
N GLY A 53 -3.07 -3.81 5.49
CA GLY A 53 -1.99 -4.49 4.80
C GLY A 53 -0.93 -5.06 5.74
N ILE A 54 -0.55 -4.31 6.77
CA ILE A 54 0.44 -4.76 7.77
C ILE A 54 -0.07 -5.99 8.51
N ILE A 55 -1.33 -6.00 8.94
CA ILE A 55 -1.92 -7.17 9.62
C ILE A 55 -2.00 -8.35 8.63
N GLY A 56 -2.46 -8.11 7.41
CA GLY A 56 -2.60 -9.18 6.43
C GLY A 56 -1.27 -9.82 6.05
N ASP A 57 -0.23 -9.02 5.77
CA ASP A 57 1.10 -9.57 5.49
C ASP A 57 1.72 -10.25 6.73
N SER A 58 1.47 -9.73 7.93
CA SER A 58 1.89 -10.40 9.16
C SER A 58 1.24 -11.78 9.29
N VAL A 59 -0.03 -11.91 8.93
CA VAL A 59 -0.73 -13.21 8.90
C VAL A 59 -0.12 -14.12 7.82
N MET A 60 0.16 -13.60 6.63
CA MET A 60 0.77 -14.39 5.55
C MET A 60 2.18 -14.87 5.89
N LEU A 61 2.98 -14.05 6.59
CA LEU A 61 4.29 -14.43 7.11
C LEU A 61 4.16 -15.50 8.20
N TYR A 62 3.25 -15.30 9.16
CA TYR A 62 3.01 -16.25 10.25
C TYR A 62 2.51 -17.61 9.74
N THR A 63 1.64 -17.61 8.74
CA THR A 63 1.07 -18.83 8.14
C THR A 63 1.94 -19.43 7.04
N GLN A 64 3.15 -18.90 6.83
CA GLN A 64 4.14 -19.40 5.86
C GLN A 64 3.64 -19.39 4.39
N TRP A 65 2.78 -18.43 4.05
CA TRP A 65 2.47 -18.12 2.64
C TRP A 65 3.54 -17.20 2.03
N LEU A 66 4.13 -16.35 2.87
CA LEU A 66 5.28 -15.52 2.53
C LEU A 66 6.42 -15.82 3.50
N ALA A 67 7.64 -15.70 3.03
CA ALA A 67 8.82 -15.71 3.87
C ALA A 67 9.76 -14.57 3.43
N VAL A 68 10.46 -13.99 4.40
CA VAL A 68 11.47 -12.96 4.19
C VAL A 68 12.74 -13.39 4.90
N ASP A 69 13.87 -13.02 4.33
CA ASP A 69 15.19 -13.37 4.89
C ASP A 69 15.46 -12.54 6.16
N THR A 70 14.76 -12.87 7.22
CA THR A 70 15.01 -12.31 8.55
C THR A 70 14.85 -13.42 9.59
N SER A 71 15.77 -13.47 10.54
CA SER A 71 15.73 -14.39 11.68
C SER A 71 14.61 -14.05 12.70
N SER A 72 13.80 -13.03 12.44
CA SER A 72 12.74 -12.58 13.34
C SER A 72 11.35 -12.88 12.76
N LEU A 73 10.43 -13.31 13.61
CA LEU A 73 9.00 -13.44 13.30
C LEU A 73 8.30 -12.08 13.12
N ILE A 74 9.06 -10.99 13.24
CA ILE A 74 8.55 -9.62 13.13
C ILE A 74 8.68 -9.18 11.68
N MET A 75 7.63 -8.54 11.16
CA MET A 75 7.61 -7.94 9.82
C MET A 75 8.82 -7.00 9.64
N PRO A 76 9.63 -7.16 8.59
CA PRO A 76 10.81 -6.33 8.38
C PRO A 76 10.45 -4.87 8.13
N SER A 77 11.31 -3.96 8.56
CA SER A 77 11.07 -2.50 8.49
C SER A 77 10.81 -1.99 7.06
N TRP A 78 11.49 -2.56 6.06
CA TRP A 78 11.29 -2.19 4.66
C TRP A 78 9.87 -2.52 4.17
N LEU A 79 9.28 -3.63 4.65
CA LEU A 79 7.93 -4.05 4.28
C LEU A 79 6.87 -3.17 4.99
N ILE A 80 7.13 -2.78 6.24
CA ILE A 80 6.30 -1.80 6.94
C ILE A 80 6.34 -0.46 6.19
N LEU A 81 7.54 0.04 5.85
CA LEU A 81 7.69 1.27 5.07
C LEU A 81 6.98 1.16 3.72
N LEU A 82 7.08 -0.01 3.04
CA LEU A 82 6.38 -0.24 1.78
C LEU A 82 4.87 -0.08 1.93
N TRP A 83 4.27 -0.61 2.98
CA TRP A 83 2.84 -0.43 3.27
C TRP A 83 2.48 1.03 3.57
N LEU A 84 3.31 1.74 4.35
CA LEU A 84 3.06 3.16 4.62
C LEU A 84 3.09 3.98 3.33
N GLY A 85 4.09 3.76 2.47
CA GLY A 85 4.21 4.44 1.18
C GLY A 85 3.11 4.06 0.20
N PHE A 86 2.71 2.78 0.14
CA PHE A 86 1.59 2.33 -0.68
C PHE A 86 0.28 3.00 -0.26
N CYS A 87 0.01 3.09 1.04
CA CYS A 87 -1.19 3.75 1.55
C CYS A 87 -1.16 5.26 1.31
N ALA A 88 0.02 5.90 1.41
CA ALA A 88 0.20 7.29 1.02
C ALA A 88 -0.10 7.50 -0.48
N PHE A 89 0.47 6.65 -1.34
CA PHE A 89 0.19 6.65 -2.78
C PHE A 89 -1.30 6.45 -3.06
N ALA A 90 -1.92 5.42 -2.49
CA ALA A 90 -3.33 5.14 -2.67
C ALA A 90 -4.21 6.32 -2.25
N TRP A 91 -3.89 6.98 -1.13
CA TRP A 91 -4.60 8.18 -0.68
C TRP A 91 -4.41 9.38 -1.61
N LEU A 92 -3.21 9.61 -2.12
CA LEU A 92 -2.95 10.67 -3.11
C LEU A 92 -3.69 10.43 -4.44
N MET A 93 -3.98 9.16 -4.76
CA MET A 93 -4.75 8.74 -5.93
C MET A 93 -6.28 8.66 -5.68
N ARG A 94 -6.76 8.98 -4.46
CA ARG A 94 -8.15 8.77 -4.04
C ARG A 94 -9.19 9.34 -5.00
N GLU A 95 -8.94 10.50 -5.58
CA GLU A 95 -9.88 11.12 -6.55
C GLU A 95 -10.07 10.23 -7.79
N LEU A 96 -8.97 9.66 -8.29
CA LEU A 96 -9.01 8.75 -9.42
C LEU A 96 -9.66 7.41 -9.06
N VAL A 97 -9.32 6.88 -7.89
CA VAL A 97 -9.82 5.59 -7.39
C VAL A 97 -11.32 5.67 -7.12
N LEU A 98 -11.76 6.70 -6.39
CA LEU A 98 -13.16 6.84 -5.97
C LEU A 98 -14.11 7.25 -7.10
N ALA A 99 -13.58 7.83 -8.20
CA ALA A 99 -14.34 8.12 -9.40
C ALA A 99 -14.68 6.86 -10.23
N ARG A 100 -14.11 5.72 -9.91
CA ARG A 100 -14.31 4.47 -10.66
C ARG A 100 -15.22 3.50 -9.91
N PRO A 101 -15.92 2.61 -10.62
CA PRO A 101 -16.72 1.57 -9.99
C PRO A 101 -15.83 0.60 -9.21
N ILE A 102 -16.33 0.14 -8.06
CA ILE A 102 -15.56 -0.69 -7.11
C ILE A 102 -15.03 -1.96 -7.77
N TRP A 103 -15.81 -2.61 -8.63
CA TRP A 103 -15.39 -3.83 -9.31
C TRP A 103 -14.14 -3.62 -10.17
N LEU A 104 -14.03 -2.48 -10.86
CA LEU A 104 -12.87 -2.14 -11.68
C LEU A 104 -11.63 -1.95 -10.83
N ILE A 105 -11.75 -1.22 -9.72
CA ILE A 105 -10.65 -1.02 -8.77
C ILE A 105 -10.24 -2.33 -8.13
N THR A 106 -11.22 -3.20 -7.81
CA THR A 106 -10.95 -4.54 -7.27
C THR A 106 -10.16 -5.39 -8.26
N CYS A 107 -10.55 -5.42 -9.53
CA CYS A 107 -9.81 -6.15 -10.56
C CYS A 107 -8.37 -5.62 -10.74
N ILE A 108 -8.22 -4.30 -10.89
CA ILE A 108 -6.90 -3.66 -11.08
C ILE A 108 -6.03 -3.86 -9.84
N GLY A 109 -6.58 -3.66 -8.65
CA GLY A 109 -5.85 -3.81 -7.39
C GLY A 109 -5.47 -5.27 -7.11
N SER A 110 -6.37 -6.22 -7.43
CA SER A 110 -6.09 -7.65 -7.30
C SER A 110 -4.92 -8.06 -8.19
N VAL A 111 -4.98 -7.76 -9.48
CA VAL A 111 -3.91 -8.10 -10.43
C VAL A 111 -2.63 -7.34 -10.11
N GLY A 112 -2.71 -6.03 -9.90
CA GLY A 112 -1.53 -5.19 -9.62
C GLY A 112 -0.84 -5.57 -8.31
N GLY A 113 -1.61 -5.81 -7.26
CA GLY A 113 -1.07 -6.21 -5.97
C GLY A 113 -0.44 -7.61 -6.02
N ALA A 114 -1.15 -8.61 -6.53
CA ALA A 114 -0.59 -9.95 -6.69
C ALA A 114 0.69 -9.93 -7.55
N SER A 115 0.69 -9.22 -8.67
CA SER A 115 1.87 -9.07 -9.54
C SER A 115 3.05 -8.41 -8.80
N SER A 116 2.80 -7.48 -7.90
CA SER A 116 3.83 -6.86 -7.06
C SER A 116 4.57 -7.88 -6.19
N TYR A 117 3.84 -8.81 -5.57
CA TYR A 117 4.44 -9.89 -4.77
C TYR A 117 5.20 -10.91 -5.62
N LEU A 118 4.62 -11.30 -6.78
CA LEU A 118 5.30 -12.19 -7.72
C LEU A 118 6.60 -11.56 -8.25
N ALA A 119 6.60 -10.25 -8.48
CA ALA A 119 7.80 -9.52 -8.86
C ALA A 119 8.80 -9.44 -7.69
N GLY A 120 8.33 -9.19 -6.48
CA GLY A 120 9.17 -9.17 -5.27
C GLY A 120 9.86 -10.50 -5.02
N GLU A 121 9.19 -11.62 -5.23
CA GLU A 121 9.76 -12.96 -5.15
C GLU A 121 10.87 -13.16 -6.20
N ARG A 122 10.60 -12.81 -7.45
CA ARG A 122 11.59 -12.91 -8.53
C ARG A 122 12.81 -12.00 -8.34
N LEU A 123 12.65 -10.91 -7.62
CA LEU A 123 13.73 -9.98 -7.26
C LEU A 123 14.47 -10.39 -5.98
N GLY A 124 14.00 -11.44 -5.29
CA GLY A 124 14.63 -11.93 -4.06
C GLY A 124 14.28 -11.13 -2.80
N ALA A 125 13.29 -10.24 -2.86
CA ALA A 125 12.84 -9.47 -1.70
C ALA A 125 12.08 -10.34 -0.67
N LEU A 126 11.43 -11.39 -1.15
CA LEU A 126 10.69 -12.37 -0.36
C LEU A 126 10.70 -13.72 -1.09
N SER A 127 10.22 -14.76 -0.45
CA SER A 127 10.08 -16.09 -1.05
C SER A 127 8.72 -16.70 -0.73
N PHE A 128 8.30 -17.65 -1.56
CA PHE A 128 7.07 -18.40 -1.37
C PHE A 128 7.40 -19.81 -0.89
N PRO A 129 7.16 -20.13 0.41
CA PRO A 129 7.29 -21.51 0.90
C PRO A 129 6.37 -22.48 0.20
N GLN A 130 5.23 -22.01 -0.32
CA GLN A 130 4.27 -22.77 -1.09
C GLN A 130 4.55 -22.66 -2.60
N SER A 131 3.83 -23.46 -3.41
CA SER A 131 3.93 -23.38 -4.87
C SER A 131 3.66 -21.96 -5.38
N PHE A 132 4.52 -21.48 -6.28
CA PHE A 132 4.41 -20.16 -6.91
C PHE A 132 3.01 -19.88 -7.47
N TRP A 133 2.43 -20.84 -8.18
CA TRP A 133 1.12 -20.68 -8.79
C TRP A 133 -0.02 -20.64 -7.76
N ILE A 134 0.06 -21.49 -6.74
CA ILE A 134 -0.94 -21.52 -5.66
C ILE A 134 -0.88 -20.20 -4.88
N THR A 135 0.32 -19.76 -4.51
CA THR A 135 0.51 -18.46 -3.82
C THR A 135 0.00 -17.30 -4.67
N GLY A 136 0.26 -17.32 -5.98
CA GLY A 136 -0.26 -16.31 -6.90
C GLY A 136 -1.80 -16.22 -6.90
N VAL A 137 -2.50 -17.35 -6.91
CA VAL A 137 -3.97 -17.39 -6.82
C VAL A 137 -4.47 -16.89 -5.46
N VAL A 138 -3.81 -17.29 -4.37
CA VAL A 138 -4.14 -16.78 -3.02
C VAL A 138 -3.94 -15.28 -2.93
N LEU A 139 -2.84 -14.76 -3.46
CA LEU A 139 -2.55 -13.33 -3.51
C LEU A 139 -3.60 -12.55 -4.30
N LEU A 140 -4.10 -13.08 -5.44
CA LEU A 140 -5.19 -12.47 -6.18
C LEU A 140 -6.43 -12.30 -5.30
N GLY A 141 -6.81 -13.33 -4.54
CA GLY A 141 -7.94 -13.28 -3.62
C GLY A 141 -7.72 -12.28 -2.47
N VAL A 142 -6.55 -12.32 -1.84
CA VAL A 142 -6.18 -11.41 -0.74
C VAL A 142 -6.21 -9.95 -1.22
N TRP A 143 -5.63 -9.66 -2.37
CA TRP A 143 -5.62 -8.31 -2.94
C TRP A 143 -6.99 -7.83 -3.42
N ALA A 144 -7.87 -8.76 -3.85
CA ALA A 144 -9.26 -8.42 -4.11
C ALA A 144 -9.95 -7.91 -2.83
N ILE A 145 -9.76 -8.62 -1.70
CA ILE A 145 -10.28 -8.22 -0.39
C ILE A 145 -9.68 -6.87 0.04
N TYR A 146 -8.35 -6.70 -0.05
CA TYR A 146 -7.70 -5.42 0.28
C TYR A 146 -8.25 -4.27 -0.57
N SER A 147 -8.43 -4.48 -1.87
CA SER A 147 -8.94 -3.45 -2.77
C SER A 147 -10.35 -2.99 -2.38
N VAL A 148 -11.23 -3.93 -2.04
CA VAL A 148 -12.59 -3.61 -1.55
C VAL A 148 -12.51 -2.83 -0.23
N LEU A 149 -11.74 -3.34 0.74
CA LEU A 149 -11.58 -2.68 2.04
C LEU A 149 -11.01 -1.27 1.88
N PHE A 150 -10.01 -1.08 1.02
CA PHE A 150 -9.40 0.21 0.78
C PHE A 150 -10.39 1.21 0.18
N VAL A 151 -11.18 0.81 -0.81
CA VAL A 151 -12.21 1.69 -1.39
C VAL A 151 -13.26 2.08 -0.34
N VAL A 152 -13.71 1.12 0.47
CA VAL A 152 -14.69 1.39 1.54
C VAL A 152 -14.12 2.35 2.59
N LEU A 153 -12.92 2.07 3.08
CA LEU A 153 -12.25 2.90 4.08
C LEU A 153 -11.90 4.30 3.53
N MET A 154 -11.49 4.40 2.27
CA MET A 154 -11.23 5.69 1.62
C MET A 154 -12.50 6.53 1.52
N ARG A 155 -13.63 5.95 1.11
CA ARG A 155 -14.93 6.65 1.04
C ARG A 155 -15.31 7.19 2.41
N TRP A 156 -15.26 6.31 3.41
CA TRP A 156 -15.57 6.70 4.80
C TRP A 156 -14.66 7.83 5.31
N LEU A 157 -13.34 7.74 5.07
CA LEU A 157 -12.40 8.76 5.50
C LEU A 157 -12.58 10.07 4.75
N GLN A 158 -12.83 10.02 3.43
CA GLN A 158 -13.05 11.23 2.63
C GLN A 158 -14.27 12.02 3.13
N HIS A 159 -15.38 11.34 3.39
CA HIS A 159 -16.56 12.00 3.96
C HIS A 159 -16.25 12.68 5.31
N LYS A 160 -15.43 12.05 6.17
CA LYS A 160 -15.02 12.67 7.44
C LYS A 160 -14.11 13.90 7.25
N VAL A 161 -13.17 13.83 6.32
CA VAL A 161 -12.26 14.95 6.01
C VAL A 161 -13.06 16.14 5.46
N GLU A 162 -13.96 15.89 4.53
CA GLU A 162 -14.84 16.92 3.95
C GLU A 162 -15.75 17.57 4.99
N ALA A 163 -16.38 16.78 5.86
CA ALA A 163 -17.23 17.27 6.94
C ALA A 163 -16.46 18.18 7.92
N ARG A 164 -15.22 17.80 8.26
CA ARG A 164 -14.35 18.64 9.14
C ARG A 164 -13.98 19.96 8.47
N MET A 165 -13.61 19.94 7.19
CA MET A 165 -13.27 21.16 6.45
C MET A 165 -14.48 22.09 6.31
N ALA A 166 -15.68 21.56 6.09
CA ALA A 166 -16.91 22.34 6.03
C ALA A 166 -17.23 23.01 7.40
N ALA A 167 -17.08 22.28 8.49
CA ALA A 167 -17.30 22.82 9.85
C ALA A 167 -16.33 23.96 10.17
N THR A 168 -15.06 23.86 9.77
CA THR A 168 -14.06 24.92 10.01
C THR A 168 -14.34 26.17 9.18
N ARG A 169 -14.88 26.03 7.95
CA ARG A 169 -15.25 27.17 7.10
C ARG A 169 -16.51 27.91 7.59
N GLY A 170 -17.42 27.21 8.25
CA GLY A 170 -18.65 27.82 8.82
C GLY A 170 -18.43 28.61 10.12
N GLN A 171 -17.21 28.57 10.67
CA GLN A 171 -16.82 29.28 11.89
C GLN A 171 -16.00 30.56 11.61
N GLN A 172 -15.71 30.84 10.34
CA GLN A 172 -15.05 32.07 9.88
C GLN A 172 -16.05 33.05 9.25
#